data_91a506135075a04674bb63b045eb1aab
#
_entry.id   91a506135075a04674bb63b045eb1aab
#
_cell.length_a   1.000
_cell.length_b   1.000
_cell.length_c   1.000
_cell.angle_alpha   90.00
_cell.angle_beta   90.00
_cell.angle_gamma   90.00
#
_symmetry.space_group_name_H-M   'P 1'
#
loop_
_entity.id
_entity.type
_entity.pdbx_description
1 polymer ?
#
loop_
_entity_poly.entity_id
_entity_poly.type
_entity_poly.pdbx_seq_one_letter_code
_entity_poly.pdbx_strand_id
1 'polypeptide(L)' 'MKERLRVGILFGGQSLEHDVSITSALTIVENIDQTRFEPIPIGIDKQGDWHFFQAQPFIASAGLQKRPSF' A
#
# COMPACT_ATOMS: atom_id res chain seq x y z
N MET A 1 5.30 26.73 0.10
CA MET A 1 4.80 25.39 -0.29
C MET A 1 4.83 24.50 0.92
N LYS A 2 3.73 23.86 1.20
CA LYS A 2 3.65 22.97 2.37
C LYS A 2 4.21 21.61 2.04
N GLU A 3 5.04 21.10 2.92
CA GLU A 3 5.51 19.74 2.81
C GLU A 3 4.39 18.78 3.21
N ARG A 4 4.31 17.65 2.49
CA ARG A 4 3.38 16.61 2.86
C ARG A 4 4.01 15.73 3.94
N LEU A 5 3.19 15.24 4.84
CA LEU A 5 3.62 14.22 5.80
C LEU A 5 3.66 12.87 5.12
N ARG A 6 4.73 12.13 5.29
CA ARG A 6 4.82 10.77 4.80
C ARG A 6 4.12 9.83 5.77
N VAL A 7 3.24 9.01 5.21
CA VAL A 7 2.45 8.09 6.01
C VAL A 7 2.69 6.68 5.50
N GLY A 8 3.34 5.86 6.30
CA GLY A 8 3.54 4.45 5.96
C GLY A 8 2.24 3.67 6.16
N ILE A 9 1.87 2.91 5.16
CA ILE A 9 0.68 2.07 5.21
C ILE A 9 1.15 0.62 5.17
N LEU A 10 1.12 -0.02 6.33
CA LEU A 10 1.60 -1.39 6.50
C LEU A 10 0.48 -2.38 6.18
N PHE A 11 0.79 -3.38 5.39
CA PHE A 11 -0.20 -4.39 5.01
C PHE A 11 0.48 -5.73 4.69
N GLY A 12 -0.33 -6.76 4.54
CA GLY A 12 0.15 -8.10 4.22
C GLY A 12 0.49 -8.91 5.47
N GLY A 13 1.66 -9.52 5.47
CA GLY A 13 2.13 -10.33 6.59
C GLY A 13 1.81 -11.80 6.44
N GLN A 14 2.08 -12.57 7.50
CA GLN A 14 1.92 -14.03 7.51
C GLN A 14 0.50 -14.48 7.84
N SER A 15 -0.42 -13.55 7.93
CA SER A 15 -1.80 -13.81 8.31
C SER A 15 -2.56 -14.50 7.17
N LEU A 16 -3.60 -15.25 7.52
CA LEU A 16 -4.55 -15.76 6.54
C LEU A 16 -5.28 -14.61 5.84
N GLU A 17 -5.26 -13.43 6.41
CA GLU A 17 -5.90 -12.25 5.82
C GLU A 17 -4.94 -11.39 5.00
N HIS A 18 -3.84 -11.98 4.54
CA HIS A 18 -2.84 -11.27 3.75
C HIS A 18 -3.47 -10.56 2.55
N ASP A 19 -4.30 -11.27 1.78
CA ASP A 19 -4.93 -10.70 0.58
C ASP A 19 -5.98 -9.65 0.91
N VAL A 20 -6.73 -9.83 1.99
CA VAL A 20 -7.70 -8.83 2.47
C VAL A 20 -6.97 -7.56 2.87
N SER A 21 -5.84 -7.70 3.52
CA SER A 21 -5.01 -6.58 3.95
C SER A 21 -4.52 -5.76 2.75
N ILE A 22 -4.14 -6.42 1.66
CA ILE A 22 -3.73 -5.73 0.43
C ILE A 22 -4.88 -4.89 -0.11
N THR A 23 -6.09 -5.45 -0.16
CA THR A 23 -7.27 -4.73 -0.66
C THR A 23 -7.57 -3.51 0.21
N SER A 24 -7.47 -3.66 1.52
CA SER A 24 -7.68 -2.55 2.45
C SER A 24 -6.66 -1.45 2.24
N ALA A 25 -5.40 -1.81 2.05
CA ALA A 25 -4.34 -0.83 1.82
C ALA A 25 -4.58 -0.07 0.52
N LEU A 26 -5.01 -0.75 -0.54
CA LEU A 26 -5.34 -0.10 -1.80
C LEU A 26 -6.43 0.95 -1.60
N THR A 27 -7.47 0.63 -0.84
CA THR A 27 -8.55 1.56 -0.56
C THR A 27 -8.04 2.79 0.17
N ILE A 28 -7.17 2.60 1.16
CA ILE A 28 -6.61 3.72 1.91
C ILE A 28 -5.76 4.61 1.00
N VAL A 29 -4.88 4.01 0.20
CA VAL A 29 -3.99 4.79 -0.67
C VAL A 29 -4.79 5.57 -1.71
N GLU A 30 -5.86 4.98 -2.24
CA GLU A 30 -6.71 5.66 -3.22
C GLU A 30 -7.48 6.85 -2.63
N ASN A 31 -7.82 6.80 -1.35
CA ASN A 31 -8.70 7.77 -0.73
C ASN A 31 -8.00 8.77 0.20
N ILE A 32 -6.72 8.57 0.49
CA ILE A 32 -5.98 9.48 1.35
C ILE A 32 -5.83 10.84 0.66
N ASP A 33 -5.86 11.91 1.45
CA ASP A 33 -5.70 13.27 0.93
C ASP A 33 -4.23 13.50 0.55
N GLN A 34 -3.93 13.35 -0.73
CA GLN A 34 -2.55 13.43 -1.22
C GLN A 34 -2.03 14.87 -1.31
N THR A 35 -2.86 15.87 -1.04
CA THR A 35 -2.37 17.25 -0.92
C THR A 35 -1.69 17.47 0.42
N ARG A 36 -2.02 16.66 1.44
CA ARG A 36 -1.50 16.78 2.79
C ARG A 36 -0.58 15.63 3.17
N PHE A 37 -0.79 14.46 2.59
CA PHE A 37 -0.07 13.24 2.96
C PHE A 37 0.52 12.58 1.73
N GLU A 38 1.70 12.03 1.91
CA GLU A 38 2.33 11.19 0.89
C GLU A 38 2.24 9.75 1.37
N PRO A 39 1.35 8.94 0.79
CA PRO A 39 1.21 7.55 1.23
C PRO A 39 2.38 6.71 0.72
N ILE A 40 2.91 5.90 1.61
CA ILE A 40 4.00 4.97 1.28
C ILE A 40 3.51 3.57 1.61
N PRO A 41 3.05 2.81 0.61
CA PRO A 41 2.61 1.45 0.85
C PRO A 41 3.80 0.57 1.21
N ILE A 42 3.71 -0.15 2.31
CA ILE A 42 4.76 -1.03 2.78
C ILE A 42 4.16 -2.42 2.96
N GLY A 43 4.47 -3.31 2.03
CA GLY A 43 3.96 -4.66 2.07
C GLY A 43 4.90 -5.59 2.82
N ILE A 44 4.34 -6.42 3.69
CA ILE A 44 5.10 -7.43 4.41
C ILE A 44 4.72 -8.76 3.79
N ASP A 45 5.70 -9.50 3.24
CA ASP A 45 5.40 -10.76 2.59
C ASP A 45 5.16 -11.87 3.62
N LYS A 46 4.85 -13.05 3.12
CA LYS A 46 4.50 -14.17 4.00
C LYS A 46 5.70 -14.71 4.78
N GLN A 47 6.91 -14.34 4.39
CA GLN A 47 8.13 -14.68 5.11
C GLN A 47 8.53 -13.61 6.11
N GLY A 48 7.81 -12.47 6.13
CA GLY A 48 8.08 -11.37 7.04
C GLY A 48 9.01 -10.30 6.48
N ASP A 49 9.38 -10.38 5.21
CA ASP A 49 10.22 -9.36 4.59
C ASP A 49 9.38 -8.17 4.14
N TRP A 50 9.96 -6.99 4.24
CA TRP A 50 9.27 -5.74 3.94
C TRP A 50 9.57 -5.29 2.53
N HIS A 51 8.54 -4.84 1.81
CA HIS A 51 8.62 -4.35 0.44
C HIS A 51 8.00 -2.96 0.37
N PHE A 52 8.75 -2.01 -0.19
CA PHE A 52 8.28 -0.62 -0.31
C PHE A 52 7.75 -0.40 -1.71
N PHE A 53 6.56 0.20 -1.81
CA PHE A 53 5.92 0.49 -3.08
C PHE A 53 5.75 2.00 -3.26
N GLN A 54 5.62 2.42 -4.50
CA GLN A 54 5.20 3.79 -4.80
C GLN A 54 3.68 3.80 -4.97
N ALA A 55 3.04 4.89 -4.50
CA ALA A 55 1.58 4.95 -4.44
C ALA A 55 0.92 4.75 -5.80
N GLN A 56 1.38 5.43 -6.84
CA GLN A 56 0.71 5.37 -8.14
C GLN A 56 0.82 3.99 -8.81
N PRO A 57 1.99 3.37 -8.88
CA PRO A 57 2.05 1.99 -9.37
C PRO A 57 1.25 1.01 -8.53
N PHE A 58 1.16 1.24 -7.22
CA PHE A 58 0.39 0.38 -6.34
C PHE A 58 -1.11 0.47 -6.66
N ILE A 59 -1.62 1.68 -6.86
CA ILE A 59 -3.02 1.91 -7.25
C ILE A 59 -3.30 1.31 -8.62
N ALA A 60 -2.39 1.50 -9.57
CA ALA A 60 -2.54 0.99 -10.92
C ALA A 60 -2.62 -0.54 -10.95
N SER A 61 -1.94 -1.23 -10.02
CA SER A 61 -1.99 -2.68 -9.97
C SER A 61 -3.40 -3.19 -9.68
N ALA A 62 -4.18 -2.45 -8.91
CA ALA A 62 -5.57 -2.80 -8.65
C ALA A 62 -6.42 -2.67 -9.91
N GLY A 63 -6.21 -1.60 -10.69
CA GLY A 63 -6.96 -1.38 -11.90
C GLY A 63 -6.69 -2.43 -12.97
N LEU A 64 -5.53 -3.04 -12.95
CA LEU A 64 -5.17 -4.13 -13.85
C LEU A 64 -5.54 -5.50 -13.30
N GLN A 65 -6.16 -5.55 -12.14
CA GLN A 65 -6.49 -6.78 -11.42
C GLN A 65 -5.27 -7.63 -11.13
N LYS A 66 -4.10 -7.02 -11.13
CA LYS A 66 -2.85 -7.69 -10.79
C LYS A 66 -2.35 -7.07 -9.50
N ARG A 67 -2.45 -7.83 -8.45
CA ARG A 67 -1.95 -7.38 -7.15
C ARG A 67 -0.44 -7.54 -7.10
N PRO A 68 0.24 -6.69 -6.31
CA PRO A 68 1.66 -6.89 -6.11
C PRO A 68 1.93 -8.31 -5.62
N SER A 69 2.91 -8.95 -6.23
CA SER A 69 3.28 -10.32 -5.85
C SER A 69 4.36 -10.24 -4.78
N PHE A 70 4.02 -10.65 -3.59
CA PHE A 70 5.00 -10.67 -2.51
C PHE A 70 4.58 -11.58 -1.35
#